data_8fe7aa72a515971ed9752f8d0f8b3a1d
#
_entry.id   8fe7aa72a515971ed9752f8d0f8b3a1d
#
_cell.length_a   1.000
_cell.length_b   1.000
_cell.length_c   1.000
_cell.angle_alpha   90.00
_cell.angle_beta   90.00
_cell.angle_gamma   90.00
#
_symmetry.space_group_name_H-M   'P 1'
#
loop_
_entity.id
_entity.type
_entity.pdbx_description
1 polymer ?
#
loop_
_entity_poly.entity_id
_entity_poly.type
_entity_poly.pdbx_seq_one_letter_code
_entity_poly.pdbx_strand_id
1 'polypeptide(L)'
;MASVRKKTGSKYWFACFLFADGSRVQRSTKETDRKKAQRLAETFEEVARDRLTARQAQRVVAETYQRVTGSSLPITTTRDYFKSWLDRKKPETSTSTHLFYTGKARRFLEWLGDRANATVLHVTPEDILAFRTSENERVRPATVNHALKVLRMVFEDAKRDRVIADNPADFVRLVKADLGRSRRPFSVGEIKQLLAAANHEWRSLILFGLYTGQRLGDLARLKWANIDLEHDQLRLLTSKTRRRQIIPLAPPLKAHLTKPNYRKSDSGEPLHPEAFASVTKSGKVGTLSRQFYEIMAKAGMAPPKTHRASANGTGRNGRHNVSEISFHALRHTATSLMKNAGISSAIVQDIIGHESAAISANYTHIDDEAKRKALSAMPNVL
;
A
#
# COMPACT_ATOMS: atom_id res chain seq x y z
N MET A 1 44.00 -26.05 12.63
CA MET A 1 44.14 -25.98 11.17
C MET A 1 43.23 -26.99 10.52
N ALA A 2 42.44 -26.52 9.54
CA ALA A 2 41.55 -27.38 8.79
C ALA A 2 42.30 -28.42 8.00
N SER A 3 41.80 -29.64 7.94
CA SER A 3 42.35 -30.75 7.16
C SER A 3 41.25 -31.44 6.36
N VAL A 4 41.62 -32.18 5.34
CA VAL A 4 40.66 -32.96 4.56
C VAL A 4 40.95 -34.45 4.66
N ARG A 5 39.86 -35.23 4.81
CA ARG A 5 39.92 -36.68 4.91
C ARG A 5 38.97 -37.33 3.88
N LYS A 6 39.39 -38.43 3.31
CA LYS A 6 38.54 -39.23 2.45
C LYS A 6 37.86 -40.32 3.27
N LYS A 7 36.53 -40.45 3.17
CA LYS A 7 35.79 -41.55 3.80
C LYS A 7 35.75 -42.74 2.86
N THR A 8 35.87 -43.93 3.40
CA THR A 8 35.70 -45.19 2.67
C THR A 8 34.32 -45.22 2.03
N GLY A 9 34.26 -45.48 0.73
CA GLY A 9 33.01 -45.49 -0.04
C GLY A 9 32.49 -44.14 -0.54
N SER A 10 33.17 -43.01 -0.22
CA SER A 10 32.78 -41.69 -0.72
C SER A 10 33.74 -41.20 -1.80
N LYS A 11 33.16 -40.67 -2.91
CA LYS A 11 33.95 -39.99 -3.95
C LYS A 11 34.38 -38.57 -3.52
N TYR A 12 33.79 -38.01 -2.47
CA TYR A 12 34.07 -36.67 -2.01
C TYR A 12 35.03 -36.62 -0.83
N TRP A 13 35.77 -35.52 -0.72
CA TRP A 13 36.58 -35.18 0.43
C TRP A 13 35.72 -34.56 1.55
N PHE A 14 36.07 -34.81 2.81
CA PHE A 14 35.45 -34.25 3.98
C PHE A 14 36.39 -33.28 4.65
N ALA A 15 35.91 -32.06 4.92
CA ALA A 15 36.61 -31.08 5.73
C ALA A 15 36.52 -31.48 7.22
N CYS A 16 37.66 -31.49 7.88
CA CYS A 16 37.77 -31.66 9.33
C CYS A 16 38.35 -30.38 9.90
N PHE A 17 37.60 -29.68 10.72
CA PHE A 17 37.99 -28.41 11.31
C PHE A 17 37.47 -28.30 12.77
N LEU A 18 38.06 -27.36 13.53
CA LEU A 18 37.69 -27.10 14.91
C LEU A 18 36.82 -25.86 14.99
N PHE A 19 35.79 -25.93 15.80
CA PHE A 19 35.17 -24.72 16.33
C PHE A 19 36.06 -24.05 17.37
N ALA A 20 35.79 -22.76 17.70
CA ALA A 20 36.57 -22.04 18.70
C ALA A 20 36.42 -22.61 20.11
N ASP A 21 35.40 -23.45 20.40
CA ASP A 21 35.23 -24.21 21.64
C ASP A 21 36.07 -25.52 21.70
N GLY A 22 36.88 -25.77 20.66
CA GLY A 22 37.69 -26.98 20.55
C GLY A 22 36.95 -28.22 20.01
N SER A 23 35.64 -28.14 19.78
CA SER A 23 34.87 -29.26 19.23
C SER A 23 35.25 -29.55 17.77
N ARG A 24 35.41 -30.85 17.39
CA ARG A 24 35.72 -31.27 16.05
C ARG A 24 34.46 -31.45 15.21
N VAL A 25 34.47 -30.86 14.01
CA VAL A 25 33.41 -31.02 13.04
C VAL A 25 33.93 -31.64 11.76
N GLN A 26 33.14 -32.54 11.17
CA GLN A 26 33.43 -33.15 9.89
C GLN A 26 32.27 -32.87 8.93
N ARG A 27 32.54 -32.19 7.80
CA ARG A 27 31.54 -31.81 6.79
C ARG A 27 32.00 -32.20 5.38
N SER A 28 31.11 -32.74 4.55
CA SER A 28 31.42 -33.01 3.17
C SER A 28 31.68 -31.71 2.40
N THR A 29 32.76 -31.65 1.65
CA THR A 29 33.10 -30.53 0.77
C THR A 29 32.40 -30.65 -0.57
N LYS A 30 31.83 -31.82 -0.92
CA LYS A 30 31.31 -32.16 -2.25
C LYS A 30 32.37 -32.01 -3.38
N GLU A 31 33.63 -31.92 -3.04
CA GLU A 31 34.77 -31.84 -3.97
C GLU A 31 35.44 -33.17 -4.09
N THR A 32 35.84 -33.51 -5.34
CA THR A 32 36.65 -34.71 -5.68
C THR A 32 38.13 -34.40 -5.74
N ASP A 33 38.49 -33.13 -5.95
CA ASP A 33 39.88 -32.65 -5.96
C ASP A 33 40.33 -32.29 -4.53
N ARG A 34 41.48 -32.80 -4.13
CA ARG A 34 42.03 -32.59 -2.77
C ARG A 34 42.40 -31.14 -2.49
N LYS A 35 42.97 -30.42 -3.50
CA LYS A 35 43.39 -29.01 -3.29
C LYS A 35 42.19 -28.08 -3.15
N LYS A 36 41.15 -28.31 -3.94
CA LYS A 36 39.89 -27.55 -3.84
C LYS A 36 39.18 -27.81 -2.50
N ALA A 37 39.13 -29.10 -2.12
CA ALA A 37 38.56 -29.49 -0.83
C ALA A 37 39.30 -28.87 0.36
N GLN A 38 40.64 -28.77 0.30
CA GLN A 38 41.43 -28.15 1.35
C GLN A 38 41.13 -26.65 1.51
N ARG A 39 41.06 -25.90 0.40
CA ARG A 39 40.66 -24.49 0.43
C ARG A 39 39.28 -24.31 1.03
N LEU A 40 38.34 -25.18 0.67
CA LEU A 40 36.99 -25.13 1.23
C LEU A 40 36.96 -25.46 2.73
N ALA A 41 37.82 -26.39 3.18
CA ALA A 41 37.96 -26.70 4.60
C ALA A 41 38.50 -25.52 5.41
N GLU A 42 39.47 -24.79 4.87
CA GLU A 42 40.01 -23.56 5.47
C GLU A 42 38.92 -22.47 5.59
N THR A 43 38.13 -22.26 4.52
CA THR A 43 36.99 -21.36 4.56
C THR A 43 35.93 -21.76 5.62
N PHE A 44 35.67 -23.06 5.77
CA PHE A 44 34.75 -23.56 6.79
C PHE A 44 35.28 -23.31 8.21
N GLU A 45 36.58 -23.46 8.45
CA GLU A 45 37.21 -23.18 9.74
C GLU A 45 37.15 -21.68 10.06
N GLU A 46 37.44 -20.81 9.09
CA GLU A 46 37.37 -19.35 9.22
C GLU A 46 35.96 -18.89 9.59
N VAL A 47 34.94 -19.32 8.83
CA VAL A 47 33.54 -19.04 9.12
C VAL A 47 33.10 -19.59 10.47
N ALA A 48 33.60 -20.73 10.90
CA ALA A 48 33.31 -21.32 12.19
C ALA A 48 33.91 -20.52 13.36
N ARG A 49 35.15 -20.01 13.18
CA ARG A 49 35.80 -19.10 14.13
C ARG A 49 35.03 -17.80 14.29
N ASP A 50 34.68 -17.15 13.20
CA ASP A 50 33.97 -15.86 13.23
C ASP A 50 32.62 -15.98 13.94
N ARG A 51 31.85 -17.05 13.67
CA ARG A 51 30.57 -17.28 14.34
C ARG A 51 30.70 -17.51 15.85
N LEU A 52 31.73 -18.19 16.29
CA LEU A 52 31.95 -18.41 17.70
C LEU A 52 32.51 -17.17 18.39
N THR A 53 33.37 -16.41 17.72
CA THR A 53 33.86 -15.14 18.23
C THR A 53 32.71 -14.16 18.38
N ALA A 54 31.76 -14.09 17.45
CA ALA A 54 30.56 -13.27 17.57
C ALA A 54 29.65 -13.73 18.72
N ARG A 55 29.47 -15.05 18.92
CA ARG A 55 28.72 -15.61 20.07
C ARG A 55 29.42 -15.34 21.41
N GLN A 56 30.72 -15.47 21.44
CA GLN A 56 31.51 -15.17 22.64
C GLN A 56 31.43 -13.69 23.01
N ALA A 57 31.53 -12.79 22.03
CA ALA A 57 31.37 -11.35 22.23
C ALA A 57 29.96 -11.02 22.76
N GLN A 58 28.90 -11.61 22.19
CA GLN A 58 27.53 -11.46 22.69
C GLN A 58 27.38 -11.97 24.13
N ARG A 59 28.00 -13.09 24.46
CA ARG A 59 27.97 -13.64 25.81
C ARG A 59 28.66 -12.72 26.81
N VAL A 60 29.85 -12.20 26.49
CA VAL A 60 30.58 -11.23 27.34
C VAL A 60 29.77 -9.96 27.54
N VAL A 61 29.13 -9.44 26.49
CA VAL A 61 28.26 -8.27 26.59
C VAL A 61 27.04 -8.57 27.48
N ALA A 62 26.40 -9.72 27.31
CA ALA A 62 25.27 -10.14 28.15
C ALA A 62 25.64 -10.32 29.61
N GLU A 63 26.77 -10.98 29.91
CA GLU A 63 27.29 -11.17 31.24
C GLU A 63 27.69 -9.84 31.91
N THR A 64 28.31 -8.93 31.14
CA THR A 64 28.68 -7.59 31.61
C THR A 64 27.43 -6.77 31.93
N TYR A 65 26.44 -6.78 31.03
CA TYR A 65 25.17 -6.09 31.26
C TYR A 65 24.44 -6.60 32.49
N GLN A 66 24.36 -7.93 32.66
CA GLN A 66 23.74 -8.54 33.85
C GLN A 66 24.48 -8.18 35.14
N ARG A 67 25.82 -8.12 35.10
CA ARG A 67 26.65 -7.75 36.24
C ARG A 67 26.47 -6.28 36.64
N VAL A 68 26.32 -5.39 35.65
CA VAL A 68 26.18 -3.93 35.87
C VAL A 68 24.76 -3.55 36.28
N THR A 69 23.75 -4.16 35.64
CA THR A 69 22.34 -3.76 35.80
C THR A 69 21.53 -4.69 36.70
N GLY A 70 22.07 -5.87 37.06
CA GLY A 70 21.34 -6.91 37.79
C GLY A 70 20.28 -7.62 36.94
N SER A 71 20.11 -7.24 35.68
CA SER A 71 19.06 -7.75 34.76
C SER A 71 19.70 -8.45 33.56
N SER A 72 19.01 -9.44 32.99
CA SER A 72 19.43 -10.03 31.71
C SER A 72 19.33 -9.02 30.58
N LEU A 73 20.30 -9.07 29.65
CA LEU A 73 20.25 -8.24 28.44
C LEU A 73 18.94 -8.51 27.69
N PRO A 74 18.08 -7.51 27.49
CA PRO A 74 16.82 -7.71 26.76
C PRO A 74 17.12 -8.04 25.30
N ILE A 75 17.08 -9.31 24.95
CA ILE A 75 17.22 -9.77 23.57
C ILE A 75 15.85 -9.59 22.91
N THR A 76 15.64 -8.46 22.25
CA THR A 76 14.41 -8.22 21.50
C THR A 76 14.47 -8.99 20.19
N THR A 77 13.60 -9.99 20.04
CA THR A 77 13.47 -10.70 18.76
C THR A 77 12.89 -9.78 17.69
N THR A 78 13.13 -10.10 16.42
CA THR A 78 12.51 -9.37 15.29
C THR A 78 10.99 -9.37 15.44
N ARG A 79 10.39 -10.50 15.80
CA ARG A 79 8.95 -10.65 16.03
C ARG A 79 8.44 -9.73 17.13
N ASP A 80 9.12 -9.71 18.27
CA ASP A 80 8.70 -8.91 19.42
C ASP A 80 8.88 -7.43 19.16
N TYR A 81 9.97 -7.03 18.48
CA TYR A 81 10.17 -5.65 18.07
C TYR A 81 9.06 -5.15 17.14
N PHE A 82 8.73 -5.93 16.12
CA PHE A 82 7.65 -5.59 15.17
C PHE A 82 6.29 -5.49 15.88
N LYS A 83 6.00 -6.38 16.82
CA LYS A 83 4.78 -6.33 17.63
C LYS A 83 4.73 -5.07 18.47
N SER A 84 5.78 -4.79 19.24
CA SER A 84 5.89 -3.56 20.05
C SER A 84 5.77 -2.30 19.20
N TRP A 85 6.40 -2.28 18.01
CA TRP A 85 6.28 -1.17 17.07
C TRP A 85 4.83 -0.95 16.61
N LEU A 86 4.11 -2.02 16.26
CA LEU A 86 2.70 -1.95 15.88
C LEU A 86 1.83 -1.43 17.01
N ASP A 87 2.08 -1.85 18.24
CA ASP A 87 1.35 -1.39 19.43
C ASP A 87 1.57 0.11 19.67
N ARG A 88 2.79 0.62 19.49
CA ARG A 88 3.10 2.07 19.54
C ARG A 88 2.41 2.84 18.42
N LYS A 89 2.33 2.28 17.20
CA LYS A 89 1.68 2.93 16.05
C LYS A 89 0.15 2.94 16.11
N LYS A 90 -0.45 2.13 16.97
CA LYS A 90 -1.91 2.04 17.09
C LYS A 90 -2.59 3.36 17.47
N PRO A 91 -2.16 4.09 18.50
CA PRO A 91 -2.72 5.42 18.83
C PRO A 91 -2.32 6.52 17.84
N GLU A 92 -1.21 6.36 17.10
CA GLU A 92 -0.69 7.38 16.18
C GLU A 92 -1.39 7.37 14.80
N THR A 93 -2.14 6.32 14.49
CA THR A 93 -2.67 6.11 13.13
C THR A 93 -4.15 5.73 13.12
N SER A 94 -4.80 5.96 11.98
CA SER A 94 -6.16 5.45 11.79
C SER A 94 -6.19 3.92 11.80
N THR A 95 -7.32 3.33 12.19
CA THR A 95 -7.53 1.87 12.19
C THR A 95 -7.15 1.23 10.84
N SER A 96 -7.50 1.88 9.72
CA SER A 96 -7.16 1.35 8.38
C SER A 96 -5.66 1.38 8.09
N THR A 97 -4.96 2.43 8.53
CA THR A 97 -3.50 2.55 8.40
C THR A 97 -2.80 1.52 9.29
N HIS A 98 -3.27 1.35 10.52
CA HIS A 98 -2.75 0.33 11.42
C HIS A 98 -2.91 -1.09 10.85
N LEU A 99 -4.09 -1.43 10.33
CA LEU A 99 -4.32 -2.73 9.66
C LEU A 99 -3.42 -2.91 8.43
N PHE A 100 -3.16 -1.84 7.69
CA PHE A 100 -2.22 -1.87 6.57
C PHE A 100 -0.80 -2.15 7.04
N TYR A 101 -0.31 -1.49 8.10
CA TYR A 101 1.02 -1.75 8.68
C TYR A 101 1.12 -3.18 9.20
N THR A 102 0.11 -3.63 9.97
CA THR A 102 0.04 -5.00 10.48
C THR A 102 0.13 -6.05 9.36
N GLY A 103 -0.59 -5.82 8.25
CA GLY A 103 -0.55 -6.74 7.11
C GLY A 103 0.84 -6.81 6.44
N LYS A 104 1.57 -5.68 6.35
CA LYS A 104 2.91 -5.65 5.77
C LYS A 104 3.96 -6.24 6.71
N ALA A 105 3.90 -5.89 7.99
CA ALA A 105 4.77 -6.45 9.02
C ALA A 105 4.61 -7.97 9.13
N ARG A 106 3.36 -8.45 9.23
CA ARG A 106 3.06 -9.88 9.26
C ARG A 106 3.65 -10.61 8.06
N ARG A 107 3.51 -10.07 6.86
CA ARG A 107 4.02 -10.68 5.64
C ARG A 107 5.54 -10.83 5.65
N PHE A 108 6.27 -9.85 6.18
CA PHE A 108 7.72 -9.94 6.34
C PHE A 108 8.12 -10.98 7.39
N LEU A 109 7.44 -11.01 8.52
CA LEU A 109 7.70 -12.00 9.58
C LEU A 109 7.38 -13.44 9.13
N GLU A 110 6.33 -13.64 8.32
CA GLU A 110 6.01 -14.92 7.70
C GLU A 110 7.11 -15.35 6.72
N TRP A 111 7.66 -14.42 5.94
CA TRP A 111 8.77 -14.69 5.03
C TRP A 111 10.06 -15.06 5.76
N LEU A 112 10.36 -14.41 6.87
CA LEU A 112 11.51 -14.76 7.72
C LEU A 112 11.37 -16.14 8.35
N GLY A 113 10.15 -16.62 8.61
CA GLY A 113 9.89 -17.89 9.28
C GLY A 113 10.52 -17.93 10.68
N ASP A 114 11.29 -18.99 10.97
CA ASP A 114 11.96 -19.17 12.26
C ASP A 114 13.01 -18.08 12.56
N ARG A 115 13.56 -17.45 11.52
CA ARG A 115 14.51 -16.34 11.67
C ARG A 115 13.87 -15.10 12.30
N ALA A 116 12.54 -14.97 12.28
CA ALA A 116 11.84 -13.90 13.00
C ALA A 116 12.01 -13.99 14.53
N ASN A 117 12.40 -15.15 15.07
CA ASN A 117 12.66 -15.36 16.48
C ASN A 117 14.13 -15.02 16.87
N ALA A 118 14.98 -14.74 15.88
CA ALA A 118 16.31 -14.19 16.12
C ALA A 118 16.22 -12.68 16.42
N THR A 119 17.29 -12.13 17.01
CA THR A 119 17.37 -10.69 17.30
C THR A 119 17.24 -9.85 16.04
N VAL A 120 16.62 -8.69 16.17
CA VAL A 120 16.43 -7.72 15.07
C VAL A 120 17.76 -7.27 14.43
N LEU A 121 18.87 -7.37 15.16
CA LEU A 121 20.23 -7.11 14.68
C LEU A 121 20.66 -8.03 13.52
N HIS A 122 20.06 -9.21 13.40
CA HIS A 122 20.42 -10.19 12.39
C HIS A 122 19.66 -10.01 11.06
N VAL A 123 18.79 -9.02 10.97
CA VAL A 123 18.14 -8.68 9.69
C VAL A 123 19.09 -7.82 8.87
N THR A 124 19.53 -8.34 7.73
CA THR A 124 20.52 -7.68 6.87
C THR A 124 19.86 -7.02 5.65
N PRO A 125 20.59 -6.13 4.94
CA PRO A 125 20.11 -5.60 3.66
C PRO A 125 19.82 -6.69 2.62
N GLU A 126 20.57 -7.79 2.63
CA GLU A 126 20.38 -8.94 1.75
C GLU A 126 19.04 -9.63 2.04
N ASP A 127 18.61 -9.70 3.31
CA ASP A 127 17.30 -10.23 3.69
C ASP A 127 16.18 -9.36 3.12
N ILE A 128 16.30 -8.04 3.24
CA ILE A 128 15.31 -7.11 2.68
C ILE A 128 15.26 -7.21 1.15
N LEU A 129 16.43 -7.35 0.51
CA LEU A 129 16.54 -7.54 -0.94
C LEU A 129 15.89 -8.86 -1.38
N ALA A 130 16.17 -9.96 -0.70
CA ALA A 130 15.59 -11.27 -0.99
C ALA A 130 14.06 -11.27 -0.77
N PHE A 131 13.57 -10.65 0.31
CA PHE A 131 12.14 -10.44 0.54
C PHE A 131 11.50 -9.63 -0.60
N ARG A 132 12.11 -8.50 -1.01
CA ARG A 132 11.63 -7.68 -2.13
C ARG A 132 11.50 -8.51 -3.40
N THR A 133 12.52 -9.32 -3.73
CA THR A 133 12.55 -10.15 -4.92
C THR A 133 11.44 -11.19 -4.90
N SER A 134 11.30 -11.93 -3.80
CA SER A 134 10.25 -12.93 -3.59
C SER A 134 8.84 -12.32 -3.67
N GLU A 135 8.63 -11.13 -3.08
CA GLU A 135 7.32 -10.48 -3.16
C GLU A 135 7.01 -9.93 -4.56
N ASN A 136 8.04 -9.53 -5.33
CA ASN A 136 7.84 -9.01 -6.68
C ASN A 136 7.35 -10.07 -7.68
N GLU A 137 7.61 -11.36 -7.41
CA GLU A 137 7.06 -12.48 -8.16
C GLU A 137 5.57 -12.72 -7.89
N ARG A 138 5.08 -12.27 -6.72
CA ARG A 138 3.73 -12.59 -6.22
C ARG A 138 2.74 -11.45 -6.31
N VAL A 139 3.22 -10.21 -6.21
CA VAL A 139 2.37 -9.01 -6.17
C VAL A 139 2.96 -7.89 -7.01
N ARG A 140 2.12 -6.91 -7.37
CA ARG A 140 2.54 -5.77 -8.19
C ARG A 140 3.64 -4.93 -7.52
N PRO A 141 4.55 -4.32 -8.29
CA PRO A 141 5.63 -3.47 -7.79
C PRO A 141 5.19 -2.42 -6.77
N ALA A 142 4.07 -1.76 -6.98
CA ALA A 142 3.52 -0.79 -6.02
C ALA A 142 3.21 -1.41 -4.65
N THR A 143 2.74 -2.67 -4.61
CA THR A 143 2.46 -3.40 -3.36
C THR A 143 3.73 -3.79 -2.64
N VAL A 144 4.77 -4.19 -3.38
CA VAL A 144 6.12 -4.46 -2.85
C VAL A 144 6.70 -3.18 -2.25
N ASN A 145 6.63 -2.07 -2.99
CA ASN A 145 7.14 -0.78 -2.53
C ASN A 145 6.44 -0.29 -1.26
N HIS A 146 5.14 -0.57 -1.12
CA HIS A 146 4.43 -0.30 0.13
C HIS A 146 4.97 -1.13 1.31
N ALA A 147 5.32 -2.41 1.08
CA ALA A 147 5.93 -3.23 2.12
C ALA A 147 7.31 -2.68 2.52
N LEU A 148 8.16 -2.36 1.54
CA LEU A 148 9.48 -1.76 1.79
C LEU A 148 9.39 -0.44 2.57
N LYS A 149 8.40 0.42 2.25
CA LYS A 149 8.18 1.67 3.01
C LYS A 149 7.84 1.40 4.47
N VAL A 150 7.01 0.39 4.75
CA VAL A 150 6.70 0.00 6.14
C VAL A 150 7.93 -0.57 6.83
N LEU A 151 8.71 -1.44 6.17
CA LEU A 151 9.96 -1.97 6.74
C LEU A 151 10.95 -0.84 7.06
N ARG A 152 11.12 0.15 6.16
CA ARG A 152 11.96 1.32 6.45
C ARG A 152 11.50 2.05 7.70
N MET A 153 10.20 2.24 7.89
CA MET A 153 9.68 2.89 9.10
C MET A 153 9.98 2.09 10.36
N VAL A 154 9.80 0.76 10.33
CA VAL A 154 10.07 -0.12 11.47
C VAL A 154 11.55 -0.08 11.84
N PHE A 155 12.44 -0.25 10.88
CA PHE A 155 13.88 -0.26 11.11
C PHE A 155 14.44 1.14 11.42
N GLU A 156 13.83 2.21 10.90
CA GLU A 156 14.19 3.57 11.30
C GLU A 156 13.85 3.84 12.78
N ASP A 157 12.68 3.38 13.24
CA ASP A 157 12.34 3.47 14.64
C ASP A 157 13.28 2.57 15.48
N ALA A 158 13.68 1.37 14.98
CA ALA A 158 14.68 0.53 15.65
C ALA A 158 16.06 1.19 15.77
N LYS A 159 16.46 1.96 14.76
CA LYS A 159 17.68 2.78 14.81
C LYS A 159 17.57 3.91 15.83
N ARG A 160 16.44 4.61 15.89
CA ARG A 160 16.17 5.67 16.89
C ARG A 160 16.15 5.11 18.32
N ASP A 161 15.57 3.91 18.48
CA ASP A 161 15.54 3.17 19.75
C ASP A 161 16.93 2.63 20.12
N ARG A 162 17.97 2.81 19.29
CA ARG A 162 19.33 2.29 19.45
C ARG A 162 19.41 0.76 19.55
N VAL A 163 18.44 0.07 18.99
CA VAL A 163 18.41 -1.39 18.91
C VAL A 163 19.29 -1.90 17.76
N ILE A 164 19.42 -1.11 16.70
CA ILE A 164 20.30 -1.35 15.54
C ILE A 164 21.12 -0.09 15.24
N ALA A 165 22.29 -0.27 14.63
CA ALA A 165 23.14 0.85 14.22
C ALA A 165 22.62 1.54 12.94
N ASP A 166 22.22 0.74 11.96
CA ASP A 166 21.78 1.20 10.65
C ASP A 166 20.47 0.53 10.24
N ASN A 167 19.69 1.24 9.42
CA ASN A 167 18.45 0.73 8.87
C ASN A 167 18.74 -0.16 7.64
N PRO A 168 18.59 -1.49 7.71
CA PRO A 168 18.92 -2.38 6.59
C PRO A 168 18.03 -2.16 5.36
N ALA A 169 16.84 -1.57 5.52
CA ALA A 169 15.92 -1.33 4.42
C ALA A 169 16.28 -0.08 3.58
N ASP A 170 17.16 0.79 4.07
CA ASP A 170 17.58 1.98 3.31
C ASP A 170 18.53 1.63 2.15
N PHE A 171 19.29 0.54 2.29
CA PHE A 171 20.19 0.05 1.25
C PHE A 171 19.46 -0.63 0.08
N VAL A 172 18.15 -0.87 0.21
CA VAL A 172 17.37 -1.57 -0.83
C VAL A 172 16.52 -0.59 -1.62
N ARG A 173 16.78 -0.49 -2.92
CA ARG A 173 16.00 0.37 -3.82
C ARG A 173 14.58 -0.16 -4.04
N LEU A 174 13.64 0.76 -4.21
CA LEU A 174 12.28 0.42 -4.60
C LEU A 174 12.27 -0.26 -5.98
N VAL A 175 11.31 -1.15 -6.19
CA VAL A 175 11.06 -1.75 -7.51
C VAL A 175 10.53 -0.67 -8.43
N LYS A 176 11.06 -0.61 -9.67
CA LYS A 176 10.51 0.28 -10.70
C LYS A 176 9.05 -0.11 -10.91
N ALA A 177 8.16 0.81 -10.58
CA ALA A 177 6.74 0.60 -10.88
C ALA A 177 6.56 0.75 -12.39
N ASP A 178 5.88 -0.22 -13.01
CA ASP A 178 5.33 0.05 -14.32
C ASP A 178 4.46 1.29 -14.20
N LEU A 179 4.56 2.19 -15.17
CA LEU A 179 3.66 3.31 -15.35
C LEU A 179 2.25 2.77 -15.69
N GLY A 180 1.77 1.83 -14.87
CA GLY A 180 0.57 1.05 -15.09
C GLY A 180 -0.54 1.89 -15.71
N ARG A 181 -1.48 1.28 -16.38
CA ARG A 181 -2.61 1.95 -17.04
C ARG A 181 -3.11 3.08 -16.17
N SER A 182 -2.82 4.31 -16.58
CA SER A 182 -3.27 5.53 -15.91
C SER A 182 -4.80 5.47 -15.83
N ARG A 183 -5.33 5.74 -14.66
CA ARG A 183 -6.78 5.89 -14.54
C ARG A 183 -7.20 7.04 -15.43
N ARG A 184 -8.10 6.79 -16.37
CA ARG A 184 -8.65 7.82 -17.25
C ARG A 184 -9.95 8.40 -16.70
N PRO A 185 -10.31 9.61 -17.08
CA PRO A 185 -11.64 10.15 -16.84
C PRO A 185 -12.69 9.39 -17.66
N PHE A 186 -13.95 9.49 -17.26
CA PHE A 186 -15.09 9.09 -18.07
C PHE A 186 -15.33 10.10 -19.18
N SER A 187 -15.72 9.62 -20.35
CA SER A 187 -16.34 10.48 -21.37
C SER A 187 -17.78 10.85 -20.99
N VAL A 188 -18.31 11.90 -21.59
CA VAL A 188 -19.71 12.31 -21.36
C VAL A 188 -20.69 11.21 -21.77
N GLY A 189 -20.39 10.48 -22.86
CA GLY A 189 -21.19 9.34 -23.31
C GLY A 189 -21.22 8.21 -22.26
N GLU A 190 -20.06 7.86 -21.70
CA GLU A 190 -19.95 6.85 -20.64
C GLU A 190 -20.72 7.26 -19.37
N ILE A 191 -20.69 8.54 -18.98
CA ILE A 191 -21.48 9.03 -17.84
C ILE A 191 -22.98 8.83 -18.11
N LYS A 192 -23.47 9.16 -19.32
CA LYS A 192 -24.88 8.93 -19.69
C LYS A 192 -25.25 7.45 -19.61
N GLN A 193 -24.39 6.55 -20.09
CA GLN A 193 -24.59 5.10 -20.00
C GLN A 193 -24.61 4.61 -18.53
N LEU A 194 -23.69 5.11 -17.68
CA LEU A 194 -23.69 4.81 -16.24
C LEU A 194 -24.99 5.23 -15.58
N LEU A 195 -25.46 6.45 -15.84
CA LEU A 195 -26.71 6.97 -15.29
C LEU A 195 -27.92 6.16 -15.78
N ALA A 196 -27.92 5.67 -17.02
CA ALA A 196 -28.99 4.81 -17.54
C ALA A 196 -29.01 3.43 -16.86
N ALA A 197 -27.84 2.84 -16.57
CA ALA A 197 -27.71 1.54 -15.94
C ALA A 197 -27.90 1.55 -14.41
N ALA A 198 -27.82 2.72 -13.78
CA ALA A 198 -27.88 2.91 -12.33
C ALA A 198 -29.32 2.97 -11.80
N ASN A 199 -29.57 2.42 -10.59
CA ASN A 199 -30.79 2.66 -9.85
C ASN A 199 -30.85 4.12 -9.35
N HIS A 200 -31.95 4.48 -8.72
CA HIS A 200 -32.19 5.84 -8.24
C HIS A 200 -31.10 6.36 -7.31
N GLU A 201 -30.68 5.59 -6.31
CA GLU A 201 -29.67 6.00 -5.35
C GLU A 201 -28.28 6.09 -6.00
N TRP A 202 -27.92 5.14 -6.85
CA TRP A 202 -26.65 5.18 -7.57
C TRP A 202 -26.57 6.30 -8.59
N ARG A 203 -27.69 6.69 -9.23
CA ARG A 203 -27.74 7.92 -10.05
C ARG A 203 -27.35 9.14 -9.23
N SER A 204 -27.87 9.27 -8.02
CA SER A 204 -27.52 10.35 -7.13
C SER A 204 -26.02 10.32 -6.76
N LEU A 205 -25.50 9.17 -6.31
CA LEU A 205 -24.09 9.02 -5.99
C LEU A 205 -23.16 9.37 -7.16
N ILE A 206 -23.53 8.97 -8.41
CA ILE A 206 -22.77 9.29 -9.61
C ILE A 206 -22.78 10.79 -9.89
N LEU A 207 -23.95 11.45 -9.79
CA LEU A 207 -24.06 12.89 -9.98
C LEU A 207 -23.28 13.68 -8.93
N PHE A 208 -23.40 13.30 -7.64
CA PHE A 208 -22.59 13.90 -6.59
C PHE A 208 -21.08 13.66 -6.84
N GLY A 209 -20.69 12.45 -7.23
CA GLY A 209 -19.30 12.14 -7.57
C GLY A 209 -18.76 12.99 -8.73
N LEU A 210 -19.59 13.24 -9.75
CA LEU A 210 -19.20 14.03 -10.91
C LEU A 210 -19.13 15.53 -10.59
N TYR A 211 -20.17 16.10 -9.96
CA TYR A 211 -20.25 17.56 -9.78
C TYR A 211 -19.47 18.07 -8.58
N THR A 212 -19.18 17.22 -7.59
CA THR A 212 -18.40 17.59 -6.41
C THR A 212 -17.02 16.99 -6.35
N GLY A 213 -16.76 15.94 -7.13
CA GLY A 213 -15.52 15.19 -7.11
C GLY A 213 -15.24 14.49 -5.77
N GLN A 214 -16.21 14.34 -4.88
CA GLN A 214 -16.00 13.77 -3.56
C GLN A 214 -15.81 12.24 -3.60
N ARG A 215 -15.17 11.70 -2.57
CA ARG A 215 -14.91 10.26 -2.48
C ARG A 215 -16.20 9.49 -2.19
N LEU A 216 -16.36 8.31 -2.77
CA LEU A 216 -17.54 7.46 -2.58
C LEU A 216 -17.90 7.25 -1.09
N GLY A 217 -16.91 7.07 -0.23
CA GLY A 217 -17.14 6.89 1.19
C GLY A 217 -17.64 8.15 1.91
N ASP A 218 -17.28 9.33 1.44
CA ASP A 218 -17.77 10.60 1.98
C ASP A 218 -19.21 10.85 1.47
N LEU A 219 -19.49 10.60 0.19
CA LEU A 219 -20.83 10.70 -0.39
C LEU A 219 -21.83 9.72 0.24
N ALA A 220 -21.41 8.49 0.50
CA ALA A 220 -22.24 7.47 1.15
C ALA A 220 -22.64 7.84 2.60
N ARG A 221 -21.90 8.73 3.23
CA ARG A 221 -22.17 9.20 4.60
C ARG A 221 -22.92 10.52 4.69
N LEU A 222 -23.28 11.11 3.54
CA LEU A 222 -24.05 12.36 3.52
C LEU A 222 -25.43 12.16 4.15
N LYS A 223 -25.83 13.18 4.91
CA LYS A 223 -27.16 13.33 5.47
C LYS A 223 -27.83 14.55 4.85
N TRP A 224 -29.13 14.67 4.99
CA TRP A 224 -29.85 15.85 4.54
C TRP A 224 -29.35 17.13 5.22
N ALA A 225 -28.89 17.05 6.46
CA ALA A 225 -28.22 18.17 7.15
C ALA A 225 -27.00 18.74 6.43
N ASN A 226 -26.40 17.96 5.52
CA ASN A 226 -25.27 18.42 4.72
C ASN A 226 -25.67 19.26 3.52
N ILE A 227 -26.95 19.26 3.14
CA ILE A 227 -27.50 19.95 1.97
C ILE A 227 -28.20 21.19 2.42
N ASP A 228 -27.73 22.35 2.01
CA ASP A 228 -28.33 23.65 2.20
C ASP A 228 -28.90 24.11 0.85
N LEU A 229 -30.19 23.86 0.65
CA LEU A 229 -30.90 24.25 -0.58
C LEU A 229 -31.22 25.74 -0.65
N GLU A 230 -31.22 26.44 0.48
CA GLU A 230 -31.47 27.88 0.55
C GLU A 230 -30.27 28.66 0.03
N HIS A 231 -29.04 28.22 0.43
CA HIS A 231 -27.81 28.86 -0.02
C HIS A 231 -27.12 28.06 -1.16
N ASP A 232 -27.76 27.04 -1.71
CA ASP A 232 -27.20 26.19 -2.76
C ASP A 232 -25.83 25.59 -2.43
N GLN A 233 -25.67 24.99 -1.25
CA GLN A 233 -24.40 24.50 -0.76
C GLN A 233 -24.47 23.05 -0.26
N LEU A 234 -23.40 22.31 -0.50
CA LEU A 234 -23.07 21.05 0.16
C LEU A 234 -21.99 21.32 1.21
N ARG A 235 -22.28 21.01 2.46
CA ARG A 235 -21.34 21.15 3.59
C ARG A 235 -20.96 19.79 4.12
N LEU A 236 -19.68 19.42 4.06
CA LEU A 236 -19.20 18.12 4.52
C LEU A 236 -17.85 18.19 5.23
N LEU A 237 -17.62 17.20 6.10
CA LEU A 237 -16.32 16.91 6.69
C LEU A 237 -15.78 15.64 6.06
N THR A 238 -14.66 15.74 5.32
CA THR A 238 -14.07 14.58 4.65
C THR A 238 -13.51 13.57 5.66
N SER A 239 -13.81 12.29 5.48
CA SER A 239 -13.41 11.24 6.44
C SER A 239 -11.90 11.04 6.51
N LYS A 240 -11.19 11.16 5.37
CA LYS A 240 -9.76 10.85 5.28
C LYS A 240 -8.87 11.99 5.79
N THR A 241 -9.22 13.24 5.46
CA THR A 241 -8.35 14.41 5.71
C THR A 241 -8.92 15.35 6.79
N ARG A 242 -10.12 15.05 7.27
CA ARG A 242 -10.84 15.88 8.26
C ARG A 242 -11.01 17.34 7.84
N ARG A 243 -10.97 17.60 6.55
CA ARG A 243 -11.16 18.93 5.98
C ARG A 243 -12.65 19.25 5.90
N ARG A 244 -13.05 20.40 6.42
CA ARG A 244 -14.38 20.98 6.17
C ARG A 244 -14.40 21.55 4.75
N GLN A 245 -15.44 21.23 4.00
CA GLN A 245 -15.65 21.73 2.66
C GLN A 245 -17.06 22.29 2.53
N ILE A 246 -17.17 23.42 1.84
CA ILE A 246 -18.41 24.03 1.40
C ILE A 246 -18.33 24.09 -0.12
N ILE A 247 -19.18 23.33 -0.78
CA ILE A 247 -19.16 23.18 -2.24
C ILE A 247 -20.50 23.72 -2.78
N PRO A 248 -20.49 24.68 -3.70
CA PRO A 248 -21.71 25.14 -4.37
C PRO A 248 -22.39 23.97 -5.11
N LEU A 249 -23.72 23.91 -5.03
CA LEU A 249 -24.49 22.92 -5.76
C LEU A 249 -24.58 23.35 -7.23
N ALA A 250 -24.02 22.56 -8.12
CA ALA A 250 -24.17 22.76 -9.55
C ALA A 250 -25.65 22.69 -9.95
N PRO A 251 -26.13 23.50 -10.94
CA PRO A 251 -27.54 23.53 -11.32
C PRO A 251 -28.17 22.16 -11.63
N PRO A 252 -27.47 21.22 -12.33
CA PRO A 252 -28.01 19.87 -12.56
C PRO A 252 -28.15 19.05 -11.27
N LEU A 253 -27.27 19.27 -10.28
CA LEU A 253 -27.34 18.59 -8.99
C LEU A 253 -28.48 19.14 -8.12
N LYS A 254 -28.68 20.46 -8.11
CA LYS A 254 -29.82 21.11 -7.47
C LYS A 254 -31.13 20.61 -8.07
N ALA A 255 -31.27 20.61 -9.40
CA ALA A 255 -32.43 20.10 -10.09
C ALA A 255 -32.70 18.59 -9.82
N HIS A 256 -31.64 17.81 -9.57
CA HIS A 256 -31.77 16.41 -9.15
C HIS A 256 -32.38 16.30 -7.74
N LEU A 257 -31.93 17.10 -6.80
CA LEU A 257 -32.37 17.07 -5.40
C LEU A 257 -33.79 17.62 -5.19
N THR A 258 -34.27 18.47 -6.11
CA THR A 258 -35.63 19.06 -6.05
C THR A 258 -36.71 18.17 -6.67
N LYS A 259 -36.35 17.01 -7.24
CA LYS A 259 -37.34 16.06 -7.78
C LYS A 259 -38.24 15.49 -6.68
N PRO A 260 -39.50 15.14 -6.97
CA PRO A 260 -40.46 14.63 -5.98
C PRO A 260 -39.96 13.39 -5.21
N ASN A 261 -39.10 12.58 -5.84
CA ASN A 261 -38.53 11.39 -5.22
C ASN A 261 -37.45 11.70 -4.16
N TYR A 262 -36.97 12.93 -4.10
CA TYR A 262 -36.07 13.46 -3.06
C TYR A 262 -36.83 14.39 -2.14
N ARG A 263 -37.89 13.88 -1.49
CA ARG A 263 -38.53 14.65 -0.44
C ARG A 263 -37.54 14.95 0.67
N LYS A 264 -37.46 16.20 1.09
CA LYS A 264 -36.66 16.64 2.23
C LYS A 264 -37.15 15.84 3.44
N SER A 265 -36.39 14.80 3.79
CA SER A 265 -36.57 14.04 5.01
C SER A 265 -35.99 14.81 6.20
N ASP A 266 -36.15 14.30 7.40
CA ASP A 266 -35.55 14.90 8.61
C ASP A 266 -34.03 15.10 8.35
N SER A 267 -33.50 16.21 8.86
CA SER A 267 -32.10 16.61 8.66
C SER A 267 -31.10 15.55 9.11
N GLY A 268 -31.50 14.68 10.04
CA GLY A 268 -30.71 13.56 10.53
C GLY A 268 -30.62 12.35 9.60
N GLU A 269 -31.51 12.25 8.62
CA GLU A 269 -31.59 11.08 7.73
C GLU A 269 -30.50 11.05 6.67
N PRO A 270 -30.05 9.85 6.29
CA PRO A 270 -29.10 9.68 5.19
C PRO A 270 -29.65 10.16 3.86
N LEU A 271 -28.84 10.86 3.08
CA LEU A 271 -29.17 11.23 1.69
C LEU A 271 -29.21 9.99 0.76
N HIS A 272 -28.38 9.00 1.07
CA HIS A 272 -28.24 7.73 0.34
C HIS A 272 -28.39 6.56 1.35
N PRO A 273 -29.62 6.13 1.67
CA PRO A 273 -29.89 5.19 2.77
C PRO A 273 -29.18 3.82 2.63
N GLU A 274 -29.22 3.22 1.44
CA GLU A 274 -28.60 1.90 1.18
C GLU A 274 -27.07 1.99 1.27
N ALA A 275 -26.47 3.01 0.67
CA ALA A 275 -25.04 3.24 0.73
C ALA A 275 -24.59 3.58 2.15
N PHE A 276 -25.35 4.39 2.88
CA PHE A 276 -25.08 4.73 4.27
C PHE A 276 -25.11 3.48 5.16
N ALA A 277 -26.13 2.65 5.05
CA ALA A 277 -26.24 1.39 5.78
C ALA A 277 -25.07 0.46 5.47
N SER A 278 -24.68 0.36 4.19
CA SER A 278 -23.54 -0.47 3.76
C SER A 278 -22.22 -0.04 4.39
N VAL A 279 -21.91 1.27 4.43
CA VAL A 279 -20.65 1.77 5.01
C VAL A 279 -20.67 1.80 6.53
N THR A 280 -21.83 1.96 7.15
CA THR A 280 -21.97 1.95 8.61
C THR A 280 -21.81 0.54 9.16
N LYS A 281 -22.46 -0.46 8.54
CA LYS A 281 -22.40 -1.87 8.96
C LYS A 281 -20.99 -2.46 8.83
N SER A 282 -20.28 -2.15 7.75
CA SER A 282 -18.98 -2.77 7.44
C SER A 282 -17.77 -1.90 7.78
N GLY A 283 -17.96 -0.60 8.03
CA GLY A 283 -16.89 0.40 8.13
C GLY A 283 -16.09 0.58 6.82
N LYS A 284 -16.45 -0.12 5.73
CA LYS A 284 -15.67 -0.23 4.49
C LYS A 284 -16.51 0.11 3.27
N VAL A 285 -15.85 0.72 2.28
CA VAL A 285 -16.44 1.14 1.00
C VAL A 285 -16.38 0.00 -0.06
N GLY A 286 -15.82 -1.15 0.28
CA GLY A 286 -15.57 -2.23 -0.66
C GLY A 286 -16.83 -2.79 -1.32
N THR A 287 -17.94 -2.90 -0.59
CA THR A 287 -19.24 -3.33 -1.11
C THR A 287 -19.76 -2.35 -2.15
N LEU A 288 -19.74 -1.04 -1.86
CA LEU A 288 -20.15 0.00 -2.81
C LEU A 288 -19.26 0.01 -4.07
N SER A 289 -17.95 -0.18 -3.90
CA SER A 289 -17.05 -0.29 -5.06
C SER A 289 -17.37 -1.48 -5.95
N ARG A 290 -17.85 -2.58 -5.39
CA ARG A 290 -18.32 -3.76 -6.14
C ARG A 290 -19.62 -3.46 -6.86
N GLN A 291 -20.60 -2.86 -6.20
CA GLN A 291 -21.87 -2.46 -6.81
C GLN A 291 -21.65 -1.49 -7.98
N PHE A 292 -20.76 -0.50 -7.81
CA PHE A 292 -20.41 0.41 -8.91
C PHE A 292 -19.77 -0.34 -10.09
N TYR A 293 -18.93 -1.33 -9.82
CA TYR A 293 -18.37 -2.18 -10.88
C TYR A 293 -19.47 -2.96 -11.62
N GLU A 294 -20.49 -3.45 -10.93
CA GLU A 294 -21.63 -4.14 -11.53
C GLU A 294 -22.46 -3.19 -12.42
N ILE A 295 -22.59 -1.91 -12.03
CA ILE A 295 -23.20 -0.87 -12.86
C ILE A 295 -22.37 -0.62 -14.13
N MET A 296 -21.04 -0.52 -14.00
CA MET A 296 -20.15 -0.39 -15.15
C MET A 296 -20.25 -1.60 -16.10
N ALA A 297 -20.38 -2.80 -15.56
CA ALA A 297 -20.58 -4.01 -16.38
C ALA A 297 -21.92 -3.98 -17.12
N LYS A 298 -23.01 -3.58 -16.46
CA LYS A 298 -24.33 -3.39 -17.09
C LYS A 298 -24.31 -2.31 -18.17
N ALA A 299 -23.49 -1.28 -17.98
CA ALA A 299 -23.28 -0.21 -18.95
C ALA A 299 -22.29 -0.59 -20.09
N GLY A 300 -21.81 -1.85 -20.14
CA GLY A 300 -20.88 -2.29 -21.19
C GLY A 300 -19.43 -1.82 -21.03
N MET A 301 -19.06 -1.20 -19.91
CA MET A 301 -17.73 -0.59 -19.68
C MET A 301 -16.74 -1.54 -18.99
N ALA A 302 -17.20 -2.64 -18.47
CA ALA A 302 -16.37 -3.64 -17.80
C ALA A 302 -16.93 -5.05 -18.07
N PRO A 303 -16.08 -6.09 -18.12
CA PRO A 303 -16.58 -7.45 -18.23
C PRO A 303 -17.37 -7.81 -16.97
N PRO A 304 -18.42 -8.64 -17.06
CA PRO A 304 -19.10 -9.19 -15.90
C PRO A 304 -18.10 -9.88 -14.97
N LYS A 305 -18.28 -9.72 -13.65
CA LYS A 305 -17.46 -10.48 -12.69
C LYS A 305 -17.79 -11.96 -12.79
N THR A 306 -16.84 -12.72 -13.29
CA THR A 306 -16.90 -14.17 -13.15
C THR A 306 -16.41 -14.56 -11.76
N HIS A 307 -17.18 -15.34 -11.01
CA HIS A 307 -16.78 -15.91 -9.71
C HIS A 307 -15.70 -17.00 -9.86
N ARG A 308 -15.32 -17.35 -11.09
CA ARG A 308 -14.27 -18.34 -11.35
C ARG A 308 -12.91 -17.72 -11.09
N ALA A 309 -12.18 -18.26 -10.10
CA ALA A 309 -10.76 -18.02 -9.94
C ALA A 309 -10.07 -18.41 -11.26
N SER A 310 -9.18 -17.56 -11.77
CA SER A 310 -8.31 -17.96 -12.89
C SER A 310 -7.54 -19.21 -12.46
N ALA A 311 -7.57 -20.27 -13.27
CA ALA A 311 -6.95 -21.56 -12.96
C ALA A 311 -5.43 -21.46 -12.69
N ASN A 312 -4.77 -20.38 -13.12
CA ASN A 312 -3.33 -20.17 -13.01
C ASN A 312 -2.93 -19.02 -12.06
N GLY A 313 -3.86 -18.43 -11.30
CA GLY A 313 -3.57 -17.29 -10.43
C GLY A 313 -3.57 -17.64 -8.95
N THR A 314 -2.42 -17.67 -8.32
CA THR A 314 -2.29 -17.69 -6.87
C THR A 314 -2.44 -16.28 -6.32
N GLY A 315 -3.32 -16.09 -5.31
CA GLY A 315 -3.50 -14.82 -4.63
C GLY A 315 -4.40 -13.80 -5.33
N ARG A 316 -4.29 -12.52 -4.94
CA ARG A 316 -5.12 -11.39 -5.43
C ARG A 316 -4.94 -11.10 -6.92
N ASN A 317 -3.78 -11.41 -7.50
CA ASN A 317 -3.48 -11.13 -8.91
C ASN A 317 -4.28 -12.01 -9.88
N GLY A 318 -4.70 -13.21 -9.47
CA GLY A 318 -5.55 -14.08 -10.27
C GLY A 318 -7.04 -13.73 -10.25
N ARG A 319 -7.47 -12.79 -9.40
CA ARG A 319 -8.90 -12.57 -9.11
C ARG A 319 -9.51 -11.29 -9.67
N HIS A 320 -8.71 -10.34 -10.17
CA HIS A 320 -9.26 -9.05 -10.61
C HIS A 320 -8.56 -8.50 -11.84
N ASN A 321 -9.26 -8.48 -12.96
CA ASN A 321 -8.96 -7.53 -14.02
C ASN A 321 -9.15 -6.13 -13.43
N VAL A 322 -8.05 -5.36 -13.35
CA VAL A 322 -8.11 -3.98 -12.87
C VAL A 322 -8.74 -3.15 -13.96
N SER A 323 -9.97 -2.70 -13.73
CA SER A 323 -10.60 -1.72 -14.60
C SER A 323 -9.80 -0.41 -14.58
N GLU A 324 -9.59 0.20 -15.74
CA GLU A 324 -8.97 1.53 -15.88
C GLU A 324 -9.82 2.61 -15.25
N ILE A 325 -11.12 2.36 -15.13
CA ILE A 325 -12.12 3.24 -14.57
C ILE A 325 -12.74 2.64 -13.31
N SER A 326 -13.14 3.48 -12.39
CA SER A 326 -13.80 3.13 -11.13
C SER A 326 -14.59 4.35 -10.67
N PHE A 327 -15.35 4.26 -9.56
CA PHE A 327 -16.03 5.44 -9.01
C PHE A 327 -15.07 6.64 -8.81
N HIS A 328 -13.82 6.36 -8.42
CA HIS A 328 -12.81 7.41 -8.26
C HIS A 328 -12.46 8.13 -9.58
N ALA A 329 -12.72 7.51 -10.72
CA ALA A 329 -12.57 8.16 -12.04
C ALA A 329 -13.54 9.33 -12.24
N LEU A 330 -14.69 9.38 -11.53
CA LEU A 330 -15.55 10.56 -11.52
C LEU A 330 -14.84 11.80 -10.99
N ARG A 331 -14.00 11.63 -9.97
CA ARG A 331 -13.15 12.71 -9.45
C ARG A 331 -12.09 13.16 -10.47
N HIS A 332 -11.49 12.22 -11.22
CA HIS A 332 -10.63 12.56 -12.36
C HIS A 332 -11.41 13.34 -13.44
N THR A 333 -12.62 12.88 -13.74
CA THR A 333 -13.52 13.53 -14.71
C THR A 333 -13.86 14.95 -14.27
N ALA A 334 -14.33 15.14 -13.04
CA ALA A 334 -14.65 16.46 -12.48
C ALA A 334 -13.44 17.41 -12.57
N THR A 335 -12.27 16.95 -12.15
CA THR A 335 -11.03 17.74 -12.19
C THR A 335 -10.67 18.13 -13.63
N SER A 336 -10.72 17.16 -14.56
CA SER A 336 -10.35 17.40 -15.96
C SER A 336 -11.35 18.32 -16.66
N LEU A 337 -12.65 18.12 -16.47
CA LEU A 337 -13.68 18.98 -17.07
C LEU A 337 -13.56 20.43 -16.60
N MET A 338 -13.37 20.67 -15.30
CA MET A 338 -13.19 22.03 -14.78
C MET A 338 -11.92 22.68 -15.33
N LYS A 339 -10.80 21.96 -15.40
CA LYS A 339 -9.55 22.49 -15.92
C LYS A 339 -9.61 22.75 -17.43
N ASN A 340 -10.24 21.86 -18.19
CA ASN A 340 -10.43 22.04 -19.64
C ASN A 340 -11.38 23.21 -19.94
N ALA A 341 -12.31 23.52 -19.04
CA ALA A 341 -13.13 24.73 -19.10
C ALA A 341 -12.38 26.02 -18.67
N GLY A 342 -11.08 25.94 -18.36
CA GLY A 342 -10.25 27.09 -17.99
C GLY A 342 -10.39 27.55 -16.54
N ILE A 343 -11.03 26.74 -15.69
CA ILE A 343 -11.15 27.08 -14.25
C ILE A 343 -9.78 27.02 -13.60
N SER A 344 -9.45 28.04 -12.78
CA SER A 344 -8.15 28.09 -12.11
C SER A 344 -7.88 26.89 -11.24
N SER A 345 -6.62 26.44 -11.20
CA SER A 345 -6.23 25.26 -10.40
C SER A 345 -6.55 25.44 -8.91
N ALA A 346 -6.53 26.66 -8.39
CA ALA A 346 -6.85 26.94 -6.99
C ALA A 346 -8.34 26.64 -6.69
N ILE A 347 -9.25 27.10 -7.56
CA ILE A 347 -10.70 26.84 -7.43
C ILE A 347 -10.97 25.33 -7.56
N VAL A 348 -10.38 24.68 -8.57
CA VAL A 348 -10.53 23.22 -8.74
C VAL A 348 -10.02 22.45 -7.53
N GLN A 349 -8.87 22.84 -6.95
CA GLN A 349 -8.34 22.20 -5.75
C GLN A 349 -9.25 22.37 -4.54
N ASP A 350 -9.86 23.54 -4.40
CA ASP A 350 -10.77 23.81 -3.29
C ASP A 350 -12.06 23.00 -3.40
N ILE A 351 -12.74 23.02 -4.54
CA ILE A 351 -13.96 22.25 -4.81
C ILE A 351 -13.71 20.75 -4.60
N ILE A 352 -12.66 20.23 -5.23
CA ILE A 352 -12.33 18.81 -5.17
C ILE A 352 -11.76 18.41 -3.80
N GLY A 353 -11.09 19.33 -3.10
CA GLY A 353 -10.40 19.05 -1.84
C GLY A 353 -9.06 18.32 -2.03
N HIS A 354 -8.22 18.79 -2.97
CA HIS A 354 -6.85 18.34 -3.08
C HIS A 354 -5.94 19.13 -2.13
N GLU A 355 -5.00 18.45 -1.46
CA GLU A 355 -4.09 19.08 -0.50
C GLU A 355 -2.93 19.82 -1.17
N SER A 356 -2.60 19.47 -2.41
CA SER A 356 -1.49 20.09 -3.14
C SER A 356 -1.71 20.10 -4.65
N ALA A 357 -0.98 21.00 -5.33
CA ALA A 357 -0.96 21.08 -6.80
C ALA A 357 -0.43 19.77 -7.42
N ALA A 358 0.57 19.12 -6.81
CA ALA A 358 1.11 17.85 -7.27
C ALA A 358 0.07 16.74 -7.23
N ILE A 359 -0.75 16.69 -6.16
CA ILE A 359 -1.87 15.75 -6.08
C ILE A 359 -2.91 16.07 -7.16
N SER A 360 -3.24 17.36 -7.35
CA SER A 360 -4.20 17.79 -8.37
C SER A 360 -3.75 17.44 -9.78
N ALA A 361 -2.45 17.53 -10.08
CA ALA A 361 -1.89 17.17 -11.38
C ALA A 361 -2.15 15.70 -11.76
N ASN A 362 -2.08 14.78 -10.79
CA ASN A 362 -2.35 13.35 -11.01
C ASN A 362 -3.80 13.05 -11.43
N TYR A 363 -4.72 14.01 -11.23
CA TYR A 363 -6.13 13.90 -11.61
C TYR A 363 -6.48 14.69 -12.87
N THR A 364 -5.50 15.32 -13.51
CA THR A 364 -5.71 16.21 -14.65
C THR A 364 -5.40 15.50 -15.94
N HIS A 365 -6.36 15.51 -16.87
CA HIS A 365 -6.18 15.11 -18.25
C HIS A 365 -6.59 16.29 -19.13
N ILE A 366 -5.60 16.95 -19.73
CA ILE A 366 -5.82 18.08 -20.65
C ILE A 366 -6.10 17.50 -22.03
N ASP A 367 -7.28 17.80 -22.58
CA ASP A 367 -7.65 17.39 -23.92
C ASP A 367 -7.02 18.30 -25.00
N ASP A 368 -7.09 17.83 -26.25
CA ASP A 368 -6.46 18.56 -27.36
C ASP A 368 -7.24 19.84 -27.75
N GLU A 369 -8.53 19.90 -27.43
CA GLU A 369 -9.34 21.10 -27.67
C GLU A 369 -8.91 22.24 -26.71
N ALA A 370 -8.71 21.93 -25.42
CA ALA A 370 -8.20 22.90 -24.46
C ALA A 370 -6.80 23.40 -24.85
N LYS A 371 -5.92 22.50 -25.35
CA LYS A 371 -4.60 22.89 -25.85
C LYS A 371 -4.70 23.81 -27.07
N ARG A 372 -5.54 23.49 -28.05
CA ARG A 372 -5.76 24.33 -29.24
C ARG A 372 -6.29 25.71 -28.86
N LYS A 373 -7.28 25.76 -27.96
CA LYS A 373 -7.83 27.02 -27.47
C LYS A 373 -6.77 27.89 -26.79
N ALA A 374 -5.92 27.27 -25.96
CA ALA A 374 -4.81 27.97 -25.31
C ALA A 374 -3.80 28.52 -26.32
N LEU A 375 -3.44 27.74 -27.34
CA LEU A 375 -2.53 28.16 -28.40
C LEU A 375 -3.13 29.25 -29.29
N SER A 376 -4.43 29.19 -29.60
CA SER A 376 -5.14 30.20 -30.38
C SER A 376 -5.24 31.55 -29.66
N ALA A 377 -5.14 31.56 -28.34
CA ALA A 377 -5.13 32.77 -27.52
C ALA A 377 -3.76 33.47 -27.45
N MET A 378 -2.70 32.84 -27.98
CA MET A 378 -1.39 33.45 -28.05
C MET A 378 -1.33 34.57 -29.09
N PRO A 379 -0.62 35.69 -28.82
CA PRO A 379 -0.48 36.74 -29.78
C PRO A 379 0.28 36.26 -31.03
N ASN A 380 -0.16 36.70 -32.21
CA ASN A 380 0.60 36.51 -33.45
C ASN A 380 1.83 37.42 -33.39
N VAL A 381 3.04 36.85 -33.44
CA VAL A 381 4.32 37.56 -33.39
C VAL A 381 5.07 37.50 -34.74
N LEU A 382 4.44 37.01 -35.79
CA LEU A 382 4.96 36.94 -37.17
C LEU A 382 4.39 38.03 -38.04
#